data_e432c22cdc83dde1b499cc0b8e10bb23
#
_entry.id   e432c22cdc83dde1b499cc0b8e10bb23
#
_cell.length_a   1.000
_cell.length_b   1.000
_cell.length_c   1.000
_cell.angle_alpha   90.00
_cell.angle_beta   90.00
_cell.angle_gamma   90.00
#
_symmetry.space_group_name_H-M   'P 1'
#
loop_
_entity.id
_entity.type
_entity.pdbx_description
1 polymer ?
#
loop_
_entity_poly.entity_id
_entity_poly.type
_entity_poly.pdbx_seq_one_letter_code
_entity_poly.pdbx_strand_id
1 'polypeptide(L)'
;MKLQAALGRIDLMWTSHQNPATLARDAATDLRGIIRWWSPNGLAADARFLTERVKAGETAWFYHHGHPATGVHAVNATGVELRTWGTICWRYGLTGTFWWAVDLSDQTDPMNKPIYNPRETRWGNGVLFYSGARLPDIGFPAIDGPLSSLRMKAYRRGLQDYEYCWLLAQRGKRSIADNLIREVIPVALTEAWGAGRPWRTDPAAWYRMREELARALDSK
;
A
#
# COMPACT_ATOMS: atom_id res chain seq x y z
N MET A 1 6.65 4.33 -29.23
CA MET A 1 7.77 3.76 -30.00
C MET A 1 9.03 4.64 -30.01
N LYS A 2 8.96 5.96 -30.25
CA LYS A 2 10.17 6.83 -30.27
C LYS A 2 10.93 6.91 -28.94
N LEU A 3 10.22 6.96 -27.79
CA LEU A 3 10.83 7.05 -26.46
C LEU A 3 11.59 5.77 -26.10
N GLN A 4 11.00 4.61 -26.36
CA GLN A 4 11.62 3.32 -26.07
C GLN A 4 12.85 3.04 -26.95
N ALA A 5 12.83 3.48 -28.20
CA ALA A 5 13.99 3.41 -29.08
C ALA A 5 15.13 4.33 -28.63
N ALA A 6 14.80 5.50 -28.05
CA ALA A 6 15.78 6.46 -27.55
C ALA A 6 16.39 6.07 -26.20
N LEU A 7 15.63 5.39 -25.33
CA LEU A 7 16.04 5.03 -23.96
C LEU A 7 16.64 3.61 -23.86
N GLY A 8 16.60 2.81 -24.93
CA GLY A 8 17.07 1.43 -24.91
C GLY A 8 16.26 0.56 -23.95
N ARG A 9 16.94 -0.27 -23.12
CA ARG A 9 16.32 -1.19 -22.15
C ARG A 9 16.14 -0.55 -20.76
N ILE A 10 15.64 0.65 -20.68
CA ILE A 10 15.31 1.24 -19.37
C ILE A 10 13.90 0.80 -18.97
N ASP A 11 13.78 0.13 -17.83
CA ASP A 11 12.47 -0.19 -17.24
C ASP A 11 11.90 1.07 -16.60
N LEU A 12 10.92 1.67 -17.27
CA LEU A 12 10.25 2.88 -16.81
C LEU A 12 9.12 2.50 -15.85
N MET A 13 9.14 3.09 -14.65
CA MET A 13 8.00 3.07 -13.75
C MET A 13 7.05 4.22 -14.11
N TRP A 14 5.81 3.89 -14.40
CA TRP A 14 4.75 4.87 -14.56
C TRP A 14 4.01 5.07 -13.24
N THR A 15 3.98 6.32 -12.79
CA THR A 15 3.26 6.72 -11.58
C THR A 15 2.41 7.95 -11.88
N SER A 16 1.12 7.93 -11.54
CA SER A 16 0.18 8.99 -11.85
C SER A 16 -1.09 8.90 -11.02
N HIS A 17 -1.80 10.02 -10.89
CA HIS A 17 -3.17 10.08 -10.37
C HIS A 17 -4.22 9.70 -11.42
N GLN A 18 -3.83 9.45 -12.66
CA GLN A 18 -4.74 9.02 -13.72
C GLN A 18 -4.94 7.51 -13.65
N ASN A 19 -6.13 7.07 -14.08
CA ASN A 19 -6.41 5.65 -14.21
C ASN A 19 -5.78 5.11 -15.49
N PRO A 20 -4.84 4.16 -15.42
CA PRO A 20 -4.16 3.61 -16.59
C PRO A 20 -5.11 2.86 -17.53
N ALA A 21 -6.19 2.27 -17.03
CA ALA A 21 -7.20 1.62 -17.85
C ALA A 21 -7.97 2.62 -18.72
N THR A 22 -8.13 3.86 -18.26
CA THR A 22 -8.74 4.92 -19.06
C THR A 22 -7.79 5.37 -20.16
N LEU A 23 -6.51 5.56 -19.85
CA LEU A 23 -5.49 5.92 -20.85
C LEU A 23 -5.33 4.84 -21.93
N ALA A 24 -5.48 3.58 -21.57
CA ALA A 24 -5.37 2.45 -22.49
C ALA A 24 -6.54 2.33 -23.51
N ARG A 25 -7.59 3.16 -23.38
CA ARG A 25 -8.73 3.19 -24.33
C ARG A 25 -8.43 4.02 -25.58
N ASP A 26 -7.44 4.93 -25.50
CA ASP A 26 -7.02 5.79 -26.61
C ASP A 26 -5.61 5.40 -27.05
N ALA A 27 -5.45 5.07 -28.33
CA ALA A 27 -4.18 4.67 -28.89
C ALA A 27 -3.08 5.75 -28.76
N ALA A 28 -3.44 7.04 -28.66
CA ALA A 28 -2.49 8.12 -28.46
C ALA A 28 -1.92 8.18 -27.03
N THR A 29 -2.66 7.65 -26.06
CA THR A 29 -2.30 7.65 -24.62
C THR A 29 -2.05 6.26 -24.07
N ASP A 30 -2.19 5.21 -24.86
CA ASP A 30 -1.93 3.84 -24.45
C ASP A 30 -0.43 3.61 -24.23
N LEU A 31 -0.08 3.30 -22.97
CA LEU A 31 1.29 3.05 -22.56
C LEU A 31 1.64 1.55 -22.48
N ARG A 32 0.69 0.66 -22.82
CA ARG A 32 0.95 -0.79 -22.85
C ARG A 32 2.00 -1.13 -23.89
N GLY A 33 2.92 -2.02 -23.54
CA GLY A 33 4.07 -2.34 -24.39
C GLY A 33 5.23 -1.33 -24.31
N ILE A 34 5.03 -0.16 -23.68
CA ILE A 34 6.07 0.82 -23.37
C ILE A 34 6.45 0.74 -21.91
N ILE A 35 5.46 0.83 -21.04
CA ILE A 35 5.63 0.72 -19.59
C ILE A 35 5.53 -0.76 -19.19
N ARG A 36 6.45 -1.18 -18.33
CA ARG A 36 6.46 -2.52 -17.73
C ARG A 36 6.34 -2.50 -16.21
N TRP A 37 6.35 -1.32 -15.62
CA TRP A 37 6.20 -1.12 -14.19
C TRP A 37 5.13 -0.06 -13.91
N TRP A 38 3.99 -0.51 -13.44
CA TRP A 38 2.81 0.31 -13.19
C TRP A 38 2.68 0.58 -11.70
N SER A 39 2.59 1.85 -11.32
CA SER A 39 2.37 2.29 -9.94
C SER A 39 1.38 3.46 -9.88
N PRO A 40 0.12 3.28 -10.28
CA PRO A 40 -0.88 4.33 -10.17
C PRO A 40 -1.18 4.67 -8.72
N ASN A 41 -1.70 5.89 -8.50
CA ASN A 41 -2.30 6.27 -7.23
C ASN A 41 -3.42 5.30 -6.85
N GLY A 42 -3.53 4.94 -5.56
CA GLY A 42 -4.49 3.94 -5.10
C GLY A 42 -5.94 4.21 -5.53
N LEU A 43 -6.36 5.49 -5.57
CA LEU A 43 -7.70 5.86 -6.06
C LEU A 43 -7.89 5.64 -7.56
N ALA A 44 -6.81 5.64 -8.33
CA ALA A 44 -6.78 5.42 -9.78
C ALA A 44 -6.29 4.02 -10.15
N ALA A 45 -5.96 3.19 -9.17
CA ALA A 45 -5.45 1.84 -9.36
C ALA A 45 -6.58 0.91 -9.79
N ASP A 46 -6.77 0.79 -11.10
CA ASP A 46 -7.75 -0.12 -11.68
C ASP A 46 -7.32 -1.56 -11.41
N ALA A 47 -8.08 -2.24 -10.55
CA ALA A 47 -7.76 -3.57 -10.08
C ALA A 47 -7.68 -4.59 -11.22
N ARG A 48 -8.60 -4.52 -12.18
CA ARG A 48 -8.63 -5.40 -13.35
C ARG A 48 -7.44 -5.15 -14.26
N PHE A 49 -7.19 -3.89 -14.62
CA PHE A 49 -6.06 -3.51 -15.45
C PHE A 49 -4.74 -3.99 -14.82
N LEU A 50 -4.48 -3.70 -13.55
CA LEU A 50 -3.25 -4.08 -12.88
C LEU A 50 -3.08 -5.61 -12.83
N THR A 51 -4.14 -6.35 -12.54
CA THR A 51 -4.13 -7.82 -12.54
C THR A 51 -3.81 -8.37 -13.94
N GLU A 52 -4.33 -7.77 -15.00
CA GLU A 52 -4.01 -8.14 -16.39
C GLU A 52 -2.54 -7.85 -16.73
N ARG A 53 -1.97 -6.75 -16.24
CA ARG A 53 -0.54 -6.43 -16.42
C ARG A 53 0.36 -7.45 -15.71
N VAL A 54 0.02 -7.85 -14.48
CA VAL A 54 0.75 -8.92 -13.78
C VAL A 54 0.70 -10.22 -14.56
N LYS A 55 -0.46 -10.62 -15.11
CA LYS A 55 -0.58 -11.82 -15.95
C LYS A 55 0.23 -11.72 -17.23
N ALA A 56 0.45 -10.51 -17.75
CA ALA A 56 1.31 -10.26 -18.90
C ALA A 56 2.81 -10.24 -18.55
N GLY A 57 3.19 -10.54 -17.30
CA GLY A 57 4.58 -10.57 -16.84
C GLY A 57 5.15 -9.17 -16.54
N GLU A 58 4.30 -8.18 -16.33
CA GLU A 58 4.70 -6.83 -15.97
C GLU A 58 4.63 -6.64 -14.46
N THR A 59 5.38 -5.66 -13.92
CA THR A 59 5.34 -5.29 -12.50
C THR A 59 4.18 -4.34 -12.24
N ALA A 60 3.35 -4.65 -11.26
CA ALA A 60 2.26 -3.79 -10.85
C ALA A 60 2.31 -3.53 -9.33
N TRP A 61 2.34 -2.25 -9.01
CA TRP A 61 2.27 -1.68 -7.67
C TRP A 61 1.11 -0.69 -7.61
N PHE A 62 0.85 -0.15 -6.43
CA PHE A 62 0.11 1.09 -6.25
C PHE A 62 0.88 2.00 -5.30
N TYR A 63 0.66 3.29 -5.38
CA TYR A 63 1.21 4.22 -4.42
C TYR A 63 0.10 5.04 -3.78
N HIS A 64 0.34 5.38 -2.53
CA HIS A 64 -0.38 6.42 -1.80
C HIS A 64 -1.88 6.43 -2.06
N HIS A 65 -2.63 6.72 -1.13
CA HIS A 65 -3.96 7.27 -1.01
C HIS A 65 -4.82 6.50 0.00
N GLY A 66 -6.07 6.82 0.09
CA GLY A 66 -6.93 6.44 1.17
C GLY A 66 -8.26 5.87 0.68
N HIS A 67 -9.22 5.98 1.55
CA HIS A 67 -10.56 5.46 1.31
C HIS A 67 -11.19 5.92 0.00
N PRO A 68 -11.97 5.04 -0.63
CA PRO A 68 -12.20 3.65 -0.21
C PRO A 68 -11.18 2.66 -0.78
N ALA A 69 -10.26 3.11 -1.62
CA ALA A 69 -9.41 2.24 -2.43
C ALA A 69 -8.30 1.54 -1.64
N THR A 70 -7.65 2.26 -0.72
CA THR A 70 -6.57 1.77 0.14
C THR A 70 -6.69 2.34 1.55
N GLY A 71 -6.02 1.73 2.52
CA GLY A 71 -5.91 2.31 3.85
C GLY A 71 -5.14 3.63 3.84
N VAL A 72 -5.50 4.53 4.74
CA VAL A 72 -4.86 5.84 4.90
C VAL A 72 -3.67 5.77 5.85
N HIS A 73 -2.72 6.64 5.66
CA HIS A 73 -1.55 6.78 6.52
C HIS A 73 -1.62 8.01 7.44
N ALA A 74 -2.81 8.55 7.65
CA ALA A 74 -3.03 9.66 8.55
C ALA A 74 -2.89 9.25 10.03
N VAL A 75 -2.50 10.20 10.89
CA VAL A 75 -2.33 9.96 12.34
C VAL A 75 -3.64 9.56 13.00
N ASN A 76 -4.75 10.08 12.53
CA ASN A 76 -6.10 9.81 13.03
C ASN A 76 -6.76 8.57 12.39
N ALA A 77 -6.03 7.82 11.57
CA ALA A 77 -6.52 6.59 10.99
C ALA A 77 -6.50 5.43 12.00
N THR A 78 -7.31 4.41 11.76
CA THR A 78 -7.29 3.21 12.59
C THR A 78 -6.00 2.41 12.41
N GLY A 79 -5.61 1.63 13.43
CA GLY A 79 -4.36 0.86 13.39
C GLY A 79 -4.28 -0.19 12.29
N VAL A 80 -5.41 -0.54 11.64
CA VAL A 80 -5.44 -1.51 10.54
C VAL A 80 -5.17 -0.88 9.17
N GLU A 81 -5.32 0.42 9.04
CA GLU A 81 -5.27 1.10 7.73
C GLU A 81 -4.01 0.78 6.92
N LEU A 82 -2.84 1.04 7.45
CA LEU A 82 -1.59 0.75 6.75
C LEU A 82 -1.25 -0.75 6.68
N ARG A 83 -1.84 -1.56 7.55
CA ARG A 83 -1.73 -3.01 7.47
C ARG A 83 -2.41 -3.56 6.20
N THR A 84 -3.44 -2.85 5.71
CA THR A 84 -4.15 -3.26 4.48
C THR A 84 -3.26 -3.31 3.24
N TRP A 85 -2.20 -2.52 3.17
CA TRP A 85 -1.42 -2.34 1.93
C TRP A 85 -0.77 -3.64 1.44
N GLY A 86 -0.08 -4.37 2.31
CA GLY A 86 0.50 -5.67 1.95
C GLY A 86 -0.58 -6.70 1.58
N THR A 87 -1.68 -6.72 2.32
CA THR A 87 -2.78 -7.65 2.05
C THR A 87 -3.56 -7.31 0.78
N ILE A 88 -3.70 -6.02 0.42
CA ILE A 88 -4.21 -5.58 -0.88
C ILE A 88 -3.30 -6.08 -2.01
N CYS A 89 -1.97 -5.96 -1.85
CA CYS A 89 -1.04 -6.51 -2.83
C CYS A 89 -1.30 -8.01 -3.06
N TRP A 90 -1.41 -8.80 -2.00
CA TRP A 90 -1.71 -10.22 -2.12
C TRP A 90 -3.05 -10.46 -2.83
N ARG A 91 -4.10 -9.75 -2.41
CA ARG A 91 -5.47 -9.89 -2.94
C ARG A 91 -5.56 -9.73 -4.46
N TYR A 92 -4.75 -8.84 -5.03
CA TYR A 92 -4.75 -8.49 -6.46
C TYR A 92 -3.51 -8.98 -7.21
N GLY A 93 -2.63 -9.75 -6.56
CA GLY A 93 -1.41 -10.26 -7.16
C GLY A 93 -0.37 -9.19 -7.45
N LEU A 94 -0.45 -8.04 -6.79
CA LEU A 94 0.53 -6.96 -6.92
C LEU A 94 1.79 -7.31 -6.12
N THR A 95 2.94 -6.82 -6.56
CA THR A 95 4.23 -7.18 -5.96
C THR A 95 4.82 -6.10 -5.06
N GLY A 96 4.14 -4.98 -4.90
CA GLY A 96 4.64 -3.93 -4.02
C GLY A 96 3.77 -2.69 -3.94
N THR A 97 4.23 -1.78 -3.11
CA THR A 97 3.64 -0.45 -2.92
C THR A 97 4.75 0.59 -2.95
N PHE A 98 4.41 1.78 -3.36
CA PHE A 98 5.31 2.91 -3.43
C PHE A 98 4.88 4.02 -2.47
N TRP A 99 5.83 4.57 -1.74
CA TRP A 99 5.62 5.73 -0.88
C TRP A 99 6.20 6.98 -1.53
N TRP A 100 5.38 8.01 -1.64
CA TRP A 100 5.80 9.27 -2.23
C TRP A 100 6.75 10.05 -1.32
N ALA A 101 6.59 9.89 0.01
CA ALA A 101 7.47 10.46 1.03
C ALA A 101 7.35 9.68 2.33
N VAL A 102 8.44 9.59 3.09
CA VAL A 102 8.50 8.90 4.39
C VAL A 102 8.95 9.80 5.53
N ASP A 103 9.52 10.96 5.20
CA ASP A 103 10.07 11.97 6.14
C ASP A 103 9.82 13.38 5.61
N LEU A 104 8.56 13.84 5.67
CA LEU A 104 8.16 15.22 5.37
C LEU A 104 7.99 16.02 6.65
N SER A 105 8.96 15.94 7.54
CA SER A 105 8.93 16.61 8.84
C SER A 105 8.78 18.13 8.74
N ASP A 106 9.34 18.75 7.71
CA ASP A 106 9.36 20.20 7.53
C ASP A 106 8.01 20.80 7.17
N GLN A 107 7.17 20.05 6.45
CA GLN A 107 5.87 20.53 5.99
C GLN A 107 4.73 20.16 6.95
N THR A 108 4.91 19.11 7.72
CA THR A 108 3.86 18.57 8.58
C THR A 108 4.29 18.50 10.03
N ASP A 109 5.29 19.27 10.44
CA ASP A 109 5.94 19.25 11.76
C ASP A 109 5.03 18.67 12.88
N PRO A 110 5.01 17.32 13.04
CA PRO A 110 4.11 16.70 14.00
C PRO A 110 4.54 16.94 15.45
N MET A 111 5.73 17.52 15.65
CA MET A 111 6.28 17.83 16.98
C MET A 111 5.90 19.23 17.46
N ASN A 112 5.71 20.19 16.55
CA ASN A 112 5.49 21.60 16.91
C ASN A 112 4.14 22.17 16.44
N LYS A 113 3.43 21.48 15.55
CA LYS A 113 2.08 21.90 15.18
C LYS A 113 1.07 21.07 15.94
N PRO A 114 -0.05 21.67 16.37
CA PRO A 114 -1.08 20.88 17.03
C PRO A 114 -1.46 19.69 16.14
N ILE A 115 -1.30 18.50 16.68
CA ILE A 115 -1.52 17.22 16.00
C ILE A 115 -2.95 17.10 15.46
N TYR A 116 -3.83 17.98 15.88
CA TYR A 116 -5.24 17.95 15.53
C TYR A 116 -5.69 19.28 14.90
N ASN A 117 -5.91 19.27 13.58
CA ASN A 117 -6.69 20.27 12.88
C ASN A 117 -7.96 19.61 12.33
N PRO A 118 -9.14 19.83 12.86
CA PRO A 118 -10.37 19.18 12.41
C PRO A 118 -10.72 19.44 10.94
N ARG A 119 -10.04 20.38 10.30
CA ARG A 119 -10.21 20.72 8.88
C ARG A 119 -9.27 19.97 7.95
N GLU A 120 -8.26 19.29 8.48
CA GLU A 120 -7.33 18.51 7.69
C GLU A 120 -7.51 17.01 7.96
N THR A 121 -7.92 16.26 6.96
CA THR A 121 -8.13 14.82 7.03
C THR A 121 -6.85 13.99 6.81
N ARG A 122 -5.69 14.64 6.60
CA ARG A 122 -4.44 13.97 6.16
C ARG A 122 -3.25 14.25 7.07
N TRP A 123 -3.44 14.21 8.37
CA TRP A 123 -2.39 14.41 9.34
C TRP A 123 -1.30 13.36 9.27
N GLY A 124 -0.03 13.83 9.24
CA GLY A 124 1.13 12.96 9.16
C GLY A 124 1.28 12.27 7.79
N ASN A 125 0.63 12.79 6.76
CA ASN A 125 0.84 12.35 5.39
C ASN A 125 2.31 12.56 4.99
N GLY A 126 2.97 11.51 4.49
CA GLY A 126 4.39 11.54 4.14
C GLY A 126 5.34 11.42 5.34
N VAL A 127 4.84 11.17 6.55
CA VAL A 127 5.68 10.97 7.74
C VAL A 127 5.48 9.57 8.30
N LEU A 128 6.43 8.69 8.09
CA LEU A 128 6.51 7.36 8.70
C LEU A 128 7.60 7.29 9.77
N PHE A 129 8.59 8.18 9.66
CA PHE A 129 9.66 8.32 10.61
C PHE A 129 9.69 9.73 11.17
N TYR A 130 10.11 9.85 12.41
CA TYR A 130 10.36 11.10 13.11
C TYR A 130 11.85 11.24 13.39
N SER A 131 12.35 12.48 13.43
CA SER A 131 13.74 12.73 13.83
C SER A 131 13.91 12.52 15.34
N GLY A 132 14.80 11.60 15.72
CA GLY A 132 15.16 11.41 17.13
C GLY A 132 15.85 12.63 17.76
N ALA A 133 16.55 13.46 16.96
CA ALA A 133 17.17 14.70 17.41
C ALA A 133 16.14 15.74 17.87
N ARG A 134 14.86 15.61 17.49
CA ARG A 134 13.78 16.53 17.87
C ARG A 134 12.98 16.08 19.10
N LEU A 135 13.33 14.96 19.72
CA LEU A 135 12.69 14.52 20.96
C LEU A 135 12.73 15.56 22.10
N PRO A 136 13.81 16.39 22.24
CA PRO A 136 13.81 17.48 23.23
C PRO A 136 12.64 18.47 23.07
N ASP A 137 12.13 18.66 21.86
CA ASP A 137 10.97 19.56 21.60
C ASP A 137 9.71 19.11 22.34
N ILE A 138 9.64 17.83 22.74
CA ILE A 138 8.52 17.24 23.47
C ILE A 138 8.92 16.66 24.82
N GLY A 139 10.08 17.06 25.36
CA GLY A 139 10.52 16.77 26.73
C GLY A 139 11.26 15.43 26.91
N PHE A 140 11.76 14.80 25.85
CA PHE A 140 12.54 13.57 25.93
C PHE A 140 14.00 13.80 25.51
N PRO A 141 14.96 12.98 26.01
CA PRO A 141 16.34 13.05 25.54
C PRO A 141 16.44 12.80 24.02
N ALA A 142 17.35 13.53 23.36
CA ALA A 142 17.64 13.28 21.95
C ALA A 142 18.16 11.86 21.74
N ILE A 143 17.76 11.26 20.62
CA ILE A 143 18.25 9.96 20.17
C ILE A 143 18.87 10.16 18.79
N ASP A 144 20.01 9.57 18.54
CA ASP A 144 20.60 9.54 17.21
C ASP A 144 19.80 8.62 16.28
N GLY A 145 19.42 9.15 15.12
CA GLY A 145 18.72 8.43 14.08
C GLY A 145 17.17 8.57 14.08
N PRO A 146 16.51 7.88 13.16
CA PRO A 146 15.08 7.98 12.95
C PRO A 146 14.29 7.14 13.95
N LEU A 147 13.14 7.67 14.37
CA LEU A 147 12.13 6.98 15.17
C LEU A 147 11.01 6.49 14.27
N SER A 148 10.75 5.19 14.26
CA SER A 148 9.63 4.64 13.50
C SER A 148 8.30 4.94 14.21
N SER A 149 7.33 5.46 13.45
CA SER A 149 5.96 5.66 13.93
C SER A 149 5.21 4.34 14.12
N LEU A 150 4.08 4.39 14.86
CA LEU A 150 3.14 3.27 14.91
C LEU A 150 2.59 2.91 13.52
N ARG A 151 2.45 3.90 12.65
CA ARG A 151 2.03 3.72 11.25
C ARG A 151 3.04 2.88 10.46
N MET A 152 4.34 3.15 10.62
CA MET A 152 5.40 2.30 10.04
C MET A 152 5.34 0.87 10.58
N LYS A 153 5.03 0.70 11.87
CA LYS A 153 4.84 -0.63 12.48
C LYS A 153 3.64 -1.37 11.91
N ALA A 154 2.52 -0.66 11.67
CA ALA A 154 1.33 -1.24 11.05
C ALA A 154 1.60 -1.62 9.58
N TYR A 155 2.27 -0.76 8.83
CA TYR A 155 2.70 -1.05 7.46
C TYR A 155 3.59 -2.30 7.38
N ARG A 156 4.63 -2.37 8.21
CA ARG A 156 5.49 -3.55 8.34
C ARG A 156 4.67 -4.81 8.65
N ARG A 157 3.66 -4.70 9.51
CA ARG A 157 2.77 -5.83 9.83
C ARG A 157 2.03 -6.34 8.60
N GLY A 158 1.53 -5.46 7.76
CA GLY A 158 0.88 -5.80 6.49
C GLY A 158 1.82 -6.50 5.51
N LEU A 159 3.06 -6.04 5.40
CA LEU A 159 4.08 -6.71 4.59
C LEU A 159 4.39 -8.11 5.11
N GLN A 160 4.48 -8.28 6.43
CA GLN A 160 4.65 -9.62 7.03
C GLN A 160 3.46 -10.54 6.75
N ASP A 161 2.22 -10.02 6.71
CA ASP A 161 1.05 -10.81 6.34
C ASP A 161 1.15 -11.27 4.88
N TYR A 162 1.65 -10.42 3.97
CA TYR A 162 1.97 -10.79 2.59
C TYR A 162 3.00 -11.93 2.54
N GLU A 163 4.08 -11.86 3.32
CA GLU A 163 5.12 -12.90 3.37
C GLU A 163 4.56 -14.24 3.86
N TYR A 164 3.67 -14.25 4.86
CA TYR A 164 2.98 -15.49 5.28
C TYR A 164 2.19 -16.10 4.12
N CYS A 165 1.46 -15.28 3.38
CA CYS A 165 0.71 -15.73 2.21
C CYS A 165 1.64 -16.28 1.11
N TRP A 166 2.77 -15.61 0.88
CA TRP A 166 3.77 -16.03 -0.10
C TRP A 166 4.37 -17.39 0.30
N LEU A 167 4.75 -17.56 1.55
CA LEU A 167 5.27 -18.83 2.08
C LEU A 167 4.26 -19.97 1.92
N LEU A 168 2.97 -19.72 2.19
CA LEU A 168 1.91 -20.70 1.95
C LEU A 168 1.80 -21.07 0.47
N ALA A 169 1.89 -20.09 -0.42
CA ALA A 169 1.85 -20.36 -1.86
C ALA A 169 3.03 -21.24 -2.31
N GLN A 170 4.24 -21.00 -1.78
CA GLN A 170 5.41 -21.85 -2.05
C GLN A 170 5.22 -23.32 -1.59
N ARG A 171 4.34 -23.54 -0.61
CA ARG A 171 3.98 -24.86 -0.09
C ARG A 171 2.72 -25.47 -0.75
N GLY A 172 2.25 -24.89 -1.86
CA GLY A 172 1.03 -25.33 -2.53
C GLY A 172 -0.28 -25.01 -1.81
N LYS A 173 -0.23 -24.21 -0.74
CA LYS A 173 -1.39 -23.85 0.11
C LYS A 173 -1.95 -22.45 -0.21
N ARG A 174 -1.78 -21.96 -1.45
CA ARG A 174 -2.20 -20.63 -1.88
C ARG A 174 -3.68 -20.35 -1.61
N SER A 175 -4.55 -21.34 -1.83
CA SER A 175 -6.00 -21.18 -1.64
C SER A 175 -6.38 -20.83 -0.21
N ILE A 176 -5.63 -21.32 0.78
CA ILE A 176 -5.84 -20.96 2.18
C ILE A 176 -5.55 -19.47 2.40
N ALA A 177 -4.41 -19.00 1.90
CA ALA A 177 -4.05 -17.59 1.99
C ALA A 177 -5.08 -16.70 1.27
N ASP A 178 -5.49 -17.08 0.05
CA ASP A 178 -6.46 -16.32 -0.74
C ASP A 178 -7.80 -16.18 -0.01
N ASN A 179 -8.29 -17.24 0.64
CA ASN A 179 -9.54 -17.22 1.39
C ASN A 179 -9.44 -16.31 2.63
N LEU A 180 -8.41 -16.50 3.43
CA LEU A 180 -8.19 -15.70 4.65
C LEU A 180 -8.02 -14.20 4.35
N ILE A 181 -7.33 -13.85 3.26
CA ILE A 181 -7.19 -12.46 2.85
C ILE A 181 -8.53 -11.89 2.37
N ARG A 182 -9.34 -12.66 1.64
CA ARG A 182 -10.68 -12.21 1.19
C ARG A 182 -11.64 -11.93 2.35
N GLU A 183 -11.51 -12.62 3.46
CA GLU A 183 -12.31 -12.35 4.66
C GLU A 183 -12.03 -10.98 5.27
N VAL A 184 -10.78 -10.53 5.24
CA VAL A 184 -10.38 -9.23 5.80
C VAL A 184 -10.33 -8.11 4.76
N ILE A 185 -10.08 -8.43 3.49
CA ILE A 185 -10.10 -7.52 2.34
C ILE A 185 -11.07 -8.06 1.27
N PRO A 186 -12.37 -7.89 1.43
CA PRO A 186 -13.34 -8.28 0.40
C PRO A 186 -13.10 -7.59 -0.93
N VAL A 187 -12.89 -6.28 -0.89
CA VAL A 187 -12.58 -5.43 -2.06
C VAL A 187 -11.58 -4.35 -1.69
N ALA A 188 -10.86 -3.84 -2.69
CA ALA A 188 -9.96 -2.67 -2.56
C ALA A 188 -9.74 -2.03 -3.94
N LEU A 189 -8.89 -1.02 -4.01
CA LEU A 189 -8.57 -0.29 -5.23
C LEU A 189 -9.86 0.25 -5.89
N THR A 190 -9.94 0.31 -7.21
CA THR A 190 -11.15 0.81 -7.88
C THR A 190 -12.40 -0.06 -7.67
N GLU A 191 -12.26 -1.33 -7.30
CA GLU A 191 -13.40 -2.19 -6.95
C GLU A 191 -14.10 -1.74 -5.65
N ALA A 192 -13.43 -0.97 -4.81
CA ALA A 192 -14.01 -0.45 -3.57
C ALA A 192 -14.95 0.73 -3.78
N TRP A 193 -14.98 1.34 -4.97
CA TRP A 193 -15.90 2.42 -5.27
C TRP A 193 -17.35 1.93 -5.24
N GLY A 194 -18.14 2.50 -4.34
CA GLY A 194 -19.52 2.07 -4.10
C GLY A 194 -19.67 0.89 -3.14
N ALA A 195 -18.58 0.26 -2.70
CA ALA A 195 -18.61 -0.75 -1.64
C ALA A 195 -18.70 -0.06 -0.27
N GLY A 196 -19.60 -0.53 0.60
CA GLY A 196 -19.83 0.10 1.91
C GLY A 196 -18.60 0.04 2.82
N ARG A 197 -17.95 -1.13 2.93
CA ARG A 197 -16.74 -1.35 3.73
C ARG A 197 -15.75 -2.20 2.97
N PRO A 198 -14.65 -1.62 2.47
CA PRO A 198 -13.70 -2.33 1.65
C PRO A 198 -12.86 -3.36 2.43
N TRP A 199 -12.69 -3.19 3.75
CA TRP A 199 -11.99 -4.13 4.63
C TRP A 199 -12.58 -4.15 6.04
N ARG A 200 -12.19 -5.17 6.78
CA ARG A 200 -12.57 -5.31 8.19
C ARG A 200 -11.82 -4.28 9.03
N THR A 201 -12.56 -3.52 9.83
CA THR A 201 -11.99 -2.55 10.78
C THR A 201 -11.77 -3.14 12.18
N ASP A 202 -12.36 -4.31 12.45
CA ASP A 202 -12.18 -5.05 13.70
C ASP A 202 -10.77 -5.66 13.78
N PRO A 203 -9.91 -5.24 14.73
CA PRO A 203 -8.57 -5.79 14.88
C PRO A 203 -8.54 -7.30 15.12
N ALA A 204 -9.54 -7.85 15.82
CA ALA A 204 -9.60 -9.28 16.13
C ALA A 204 -9.68 -10.13 14.85
N ALA A 205 -10.38 -9.67 13.81
CA ALA A 205 -10.41 -10.35 12.51
C ALA A 205 -9.02 -10.47 11.89
N TRP A 206 -8.20 -9.41 11.98
CA TRP A 206 -6.84 -9.39 11.48
C TRP A 206 -5.88 -10.28 12.27
N TYR A 207 -6.08 -10.40 13.60
CA TYR A 207 -5.30 -11.32 14.41
C TYR A 207 -5.66 -12.77 14.09
N ARG A 208 -6.95 -13.10 14.00
CA ARG A 208 -7.39 -14.45 13.59
C ARG A 208 -6.83 -14.84 12.21
N MET A 209 -6.98 -13.98 11.22
CA MET A 209 -6.40 -14.22 9.88
C MET A 209 -4.91 -14.58 9.97
N ARG A 210 -4.11 -13.82 10.72
CA ARG A 210 -2.68 -14.09 10.88
C ARG A 210 -2.38 -15.40 11.60
N GLU A 211 -3.13 -15.71 12.66
CA GLU A 211 -2.98 -16.99 13.38
C GLU A 211 -3.29 -18.18 12.48
N GLU A 212 -4.34 -18.09 11.67
CA GLU A 212 -4.69 -19.16 10.73
C GLU A 212 -3.63 -19.31 9.63
N LEU A 213 -3.07 -18.21 9.10
CA LEU A 213 -1.93 -18.26 8.18
C LEU A 213 -0.74 -18.97 8.83
N ALA A 214 -0.40 -18.64 10.08
CA ALA A 214 0.69 -19.27 10.82
C ALA A 214 0.42 -20.77 11.05
N ARG A 215 -0.76 -21.13 11.54
CA ARG A 215 -1.15 -22.56 11.73
C ARG A 215 -1.06 -23.34 10.43
N ALA A 216 -1.50 -22.77 9.32
CA ALA A 216 -1.42 -23.40 8.01
C ALA A 216 0.03 -23.62 7.52
N LEU A 217 0.95 -22.74 7.95
CA LEU A 217 2.39 -22.93 7.69
C LEU A 217 2.99 -24.04 8.55
N ASP A 218 2.56 -24.19 9.80
CA ASP A 218 3.07 -25.23 10.72
C ASP A 218 2.48 -26.61 10.42
N SER A 219 1.33 -26.69 9.77
CA SER A 219 0.76 -27.98 9.33
C SER A 219 1.57 -28.59 8.18
N LYS A 220 1.88 -29.89 8.30
CA LYS A 220 2.59 -30.67 7.27
C LYS A 220 1.74 -30.83 6.01
#